data_c945fee7da2f6b2187fa3be60a92ebdf
#
_entry.id   c945fee7da2f6b2187fa3be60a92ebdf
#
_cell.length_a   1.000
_cell.length_b   1.000
_cell.length_c   1.000
_cell.angle_alpha   90.00
_cell.angle_beta   90.00
_cell.angle_gamma   90.00
#
_symmetry.space_group_name_H-M   'P 1'
#
loop_
_entity.id
_entity.type
_entity.pdbx_description
1 polymer ?
#
loop_
_entity_poly.entity_id
_entity_poly.type
_entity_poly.pdbx_seq_one_letter_code
_entity_poly.pdbx_strand_id
1 'polypeptide(L)'
;MTQLRNWLPDNVGGVCWLSLDNPGQSPRVPVFCGTTQLPKAYEVCGQKQYVADCALWQFRRANKLATVAWQATKKGFNEEILRLENLGLDGQPGNGVSPAALNAYTEYIYQEGVRSWKALEEKYWLQFGLGF
;
A
#
# COMPACT_ATOMS: atom_id res chain seq x y z
N MET A 1 -2.97 -11.03 2.42
CA MET A 1 -1.89 -12.01 2.62
C MET A 1 -1.41 -11.95 4.06
N THR A 2 -1.17 -13.09 4.69
CA THR A 2 -0.62 -13.18 6.04
C THR A 2 0.73 -13.87 6.01
N GLN A 3 1.60 -13.50 6.95
CA GLN A 3 2.91 -14.09 7.13
C GLN A 3 3.11 -14.41 8.60
N LEU A 4 3.51 -15.64 8.90
CA LEU A 4 3.78 -16.11 10.26
C LEU A 4 5.25 -16.50 10.37
N ARG A 5 5.94 -15.88 11.32
CA ARG A 5 7.36 -16.13 11.58
C ARG A 5 7.53 -16.62 13.03
N ASN A 6 7.45 -17.93 13.20
CA ASN A 6 7.42 -18.56 14.52
C ASN A 6 8.73 -18.42 15.32
N TRP A 7 9.82 -18.00 14.67
CA TRP A 7 11.10 -17.75 15.31
C TRP A 7 11.23 -16.34 15.92
N LEU A 8 10.20 -15.50 15.79
CA LEU A 8 10.13 -14.15 16.32
C LEU A 8 9.06 -14.06 17.42
N PRO A 9 9.16 -13.06 18.33
CA PRO A 9 8.10 -12.78 19.29
C PRO A 9 6.75 -12.52 18.59
N ASP A 10 5.65 -12.80 19.27
CA ASP A 10 4.30 -12.72 18.70
C ASP A 10 3.95 -11.34 18.13
N ASN A 11 4.45 -10.27 18.76
CA ASN A 11 4.17 -8.92 18.33
C ASN A 11 4.70 -8.56 16.93
N VAL A 12 5.75 -9.21 16.47
CA VAL A 12 6.38 -9.00 15.16
C VAL A 12 6.30 -10.24 14.26
N GLY A 13 6.08 -11.42 14.84
CA GLY A 13 6.05 -12.68 14.10
C GLY A 13 4.85 -12.80 13.16
N GLY A 14 3.69 -12.28 13.56
CA GLY A 14 2.48 -12.25 12.75
C GLY A 14 2.32 -10.94 12.00
N VAL A 15 2.18 -11.00 10.69
CA VAL A 15 2.01 -9.83 9.82
C VAL A 15 0.84 -10.08 8.88
N CYS A 16 -0.06 -9.09 8.79
CA CYS A 16 -1.09 -9.02 7.76
C CYS A 16 -0.72 -7.94 6.76
N TRP A 17 -0.59 -8.32 5.50
CA TRP A 17 -0.32 -7.39 4.40
C TRP A 17 -1.65 -6.94 3.81
N LEU A 18 -2.06 -5.72 4.16
CA LEU A 18 -3.33 -5.14 3.73
C LEU A 18 -3.20 -4.52 2.33
N SER A 19 -4.19 -4.79 1.51
CA SER A 19 -4.29 -4.20 0.17
C SER A 19 -5.73 -3.73 -0.03
N LEU A 20 -5.91 -2.45 -0.26
CA LEU A 20 -7.22 -1.84 -0.47
C LEU A 20 -7.56 -1.73 -1.95
N ASP A 21 -8.85 -1.63 -2.25
CA ASP A 21 -9.43 -1.54 -3.58
C ASP A 21 -9.23 -2.85 -4.36
N ASN A 22 -8.30 -2.90 -5.30
CA ASN A 22 -7.99 -4.11 -6.05
C ASN A 22 -6.71 -4.76 -5.51
N PRO A 23 -6.79 -5.92 -4.83
CA PRO A 23 -5.60 -6.55 -4.22
C PRO A 23 -4.49 -6.91 -5.21
N GLY A 24 -4.85 -7.21 -6.45
CA GLY A 24 -3.88 -7.52 -7.51
C GLY A 24 -3.17 -6.29 -8.08
N GLN A 25 -3.61 -5.09 -7.70
CA GLN A 25 -3.21 -3.85 -8.34
C GLN A 25 -2.89 -2.73 -7.36
N SER A 26 -2.92 -3.01 -6.07
CA SER A 26 -2.69 -2.03 -5.00
C SER A 26 -1.49 -2.40 -4.17
N PRO A 27 -0.82 -1.42 -3.54
CA PRO A 27 0.31 -1.71 -2.66
C PRO A 27 -0.16 -2.46 -1.43
N ARG A 28 0.71 -3.30 -0.89
CA ARG A 28 0.47 -4.03 0.35
C ARG A 28 1.17 -3.34 1.50
N VAL A 29 0.39 -3.06 2.55
CA VAL A 29 0.87 -2.37 3.74
C VAL A 29 0.90 -3.36 4.91
N PRO A 30 2.06 -3.53 5.59
CA PRO A 30 2.18 -4.50 6.67
C PRO A 30 1.56 -3.99 7.97
N VAL A 31 0.73 -4.81 8.58
CA VAL A 31 0.19 -4.59 9.92
C VAL A 31 0.59 -5.77 10.79
N PHE A 32 1.33 -5.50 11.86
CA PHE A 32 1.84 -6.52 12.77
C PHE A 32 0.85 -6.80 13.90
N CYS A 33 0.98 -7.98 14.53
CA CYS A 33 0.19 -8.27 15.73
C CYS A 33 0.40 -7.24 16.84
N GLY A 34 1.60 -6.67 16.92
CA GLY A 34 1.93 -5.62 17.90
C GLY A 34 1.59 -4.20 17.46
N THR A 35 1.02 -4.00 16.27
CA THR A 35 0.61 -2.68 15.80
C THR A 35 -0.54 -2.15 16.66
N THR A 36 -0.38 -0.94 17.19
CA THR A 36 -1.39 -0.30 18.05
C THR A 36 -2.10 0.87 17.38
N GLN A 37 -1.55 1.37 16.27
CA GLN A 37 -2.13 2.51 15.56
C GLN A 37 -1.90 2.35 14.05
N LEU A 38 -2.96 2.51 13.27
CA LEU A 38 -2.89 2.56 11.81
C LEU A 38 -2.70 4.01 11.33
N PRO A 39 -2.22 4.21 10.08
CA PRO A 39 -2.24 5.53 9.46
C PRO A 39 -3.64 6.15 9.50
N LYS A 40 -3.74 7.44 9.73
CA LYS A 40 -5.03 8.15 9.87
C LYS A 40 -5.94 7.96 8.66
N ALA A 41 -5.36 7.80 7.47
CA ALA A 41 -6.13 7.60 6.25
C ALA A 41 -7.00 6.33 6.27
N TYR A 42 -6.67 5.34 7.11
CA TYR A 42 -7.48 4.13 7.30
C TYR A 42 -8.69 4.36 8.21
N GLU A 43 -8.72 5.44 8.99
CA GLU A 43 -9.82 5.74 9.89
C GLU A 43 -11.05 6.30 9.17
N VAL A 44 -10.89 6.74 7.92
CA VAL A 44 -11.95 7.35 7.13
C VAL A 44 -12.46 6.37 6.08
N CYS A 45 -13.76 6.11 6.11
CA CYS A 45 -14.43 5.27 5.11
C CYS A 45 -14.76 6.09 3.86
N GLY A 46 -14.21 5.70 2.72
CA GLY A 46 -14.45 6.34 1.43
C GLY A 46 -15.48 5.63 0.54
N GLN A 47 -16.22 4.65 1.05
CA GLN A 47 -17.13 3.86 0.23
C GLN A 47 -18.41 4.61 -0.16
N LYS A 48 -18.90 5.47 0.72
CA LYS A 48 -20.18 6.18 0.49
C LYS A 48 -20.00 7.54 -0.15
N GLN A 49 -18.81 8.11 -0.06
CA GLN A 49 -18.49 9.39 -0.69
C GLN A 49 -17.02 9.47 -1.01
N TYR A 50 -16.68 10.34 -1.96
CA TYR A 50 -15.28 10.59 -2.31
C TYR A 50 -14.59 11.38 -1.19
N VAL A 51 -13.50 10.84 -0.68
CA VAL A 51 -12.62 11.49 0.29
C VAL A 51 -11.19 11.35 -0.23
N ALA A 52 -10.64 12.42 -0.75
CA ALA A 52 -9.35 12.42 -1.46
C ALA A 52 -8.19 11.84 -0.62
N ASP A 53 -8.20 12.10 0.70
CA ASP A 53 -7.10 11.75 1.60
C ASP A 53 -7.28 10.41 2.31
N CYS A 54 -8.41 9.71 2.12
CA CYS A 54 -8.55 8.38 2.70
C CYS A 54 -7.75 7.35 1.92
N ALA A 55 -7.31 6.29 2.60
CA ALA A 55 -6.45 5.27 2.00
C ALA A 55 -7.08 4.62 0.76
N LEU A 56 -8.38 4.34 0.81
CA LEU A 56 -9.09 3.74 -0.30
C LEU A 56 -8.97 4.57 -1.58
N TRP A 57 -9.26 5.87 -1.51
CA TRP A 57 -9.25 6.73 -2.70
C TRP A 57 -7.85 7.10 -3.15
N GLN A 58 -6.87 7.15 -2.26
CA GLN A 58 -5.48 7.38 -2.64
C GLN A 58 -4.95 6.29 -3.59
N PHE A 59 -5.43 5.06 -3.44
CA PHE A 59 -5.07 3.96 -4.33
C PHE A 59 -6.07 3.80 -5.48
N ARG A 60 -7.35 3.96 -5.21
CA ARG A 60 -8.41 3.78 -6.20
C ARG A 60 -8.29 4.72 -7.40
N ARG A 61 -7.85 5.96 -7.20
CA ARG A 61 -7.73 6.92 -8.31
C ARG A 61 -6.83 6.37 -9.43
N ALA A 62 -5.62 5.94 -9.08
CA ALA A 62 -4.71 5.34 -10.07
C ALA A 62 -5.25 4.02 -10.61
N ASN A 63 -5.81 3.17 -9.74
CA ASN A 63 -6.36 1.88 -10.14
C ASN A 63 -7.50 2.03 -11.15
N LYS A 64 -8.34 3.05 -11.01
CA LYS A 64 -9.43 3.31 -11.98
C LYS A 64 -8.89 3.78 -13.32
N LEU A 65 -7.82 4.56 -13.34
CA LEU A 65 -7.15 4.91 -14.60
C LEU A 65 -6.64 3.67 -15.34
N ALA A 66 -6.11 2.70 -14.62
CA ALA A 66 -5.64 1.45 -15.23
C ALA A 66 -6.77 0.69 -15.93
N THR A 67 -8.02 0.80 -15.46
CA THR A 67 -9.15 0.11 -16.10
C THR A 67 -9.49 0.67 -17.48
N VAL A 68 -9.06 1.89 -17.77
CA VAL A 68 -9.28 2.52 -19.10
C VAL A 68 -8.42 1.84 -20.16
N ALA A 69 -7.18 1.50 -19.84
CA ALA A 69 -6.24 0.89 -20.78
C ALA A 69 -5.28 -0.06 -20.06
N TRP A 70 -5.79 -1.18 -19.58
CA TRP A 70 -5.03 -2.13 -18.78
C TRP A 70 -3.74 -2.60 -19.46
N GLN A 71 -3.80 -2.93 -20.75
CA GLN A 71 -2.63 -3.42 -21.46
C GLN A 71 -1.49 -2.39 -21.52
N ALA A 72 -1.84 -1.10 -21.56
CA ALA A 72 -0.85 -0.03 -21.58
C ALA A 72 -0.27 0.31 -20.20
N THR A 73 -1.00 0.00 -19.12
CA THR A 73 -0.66 0.44 -17.76
C THR A 73 -0.15 -0.67 -16.85
N LYS A 74 -0.49 -1.94 -17.14
CA LYS A 74 -0.19 -3.09 -16.25
C LYS A 74 1.28 -3.21 -15.87
N LYS A 75 2.18 -2.91 -16.80
CA LYS A 75 3.63 -3.01 -16.53
C LYS A 75 4.06 -2.04 -15.44
N GLY A 76 3.64 -0.78 -15.53
CA GLY A 76 3.98 0.24 -14.52
C GLY A 76 3.45 -0.10 -13.12
N PHE A 77 2.20 -0.60 -13.04
CA PHE A 77 1.65 -1.05 -11.76
C PHE A 77 2.41 -2.26 -11.20
N ASN A 78 2.70 -3.26 -12.01
CA ASN A 78 3.40 -4.46 -11.56
C ASN A 78 4.82 -4.14 -11.08
N GLU A 79 5.54 -3.28 -11.76
CA GLU A 79 6.87 -2.84 -11.35
C GLU A 79 6.85 -2.15 -9.98
N GLU A 80 5.88 -1.25 -9.75
CA GLU A 80 5.74 -0.55 -8.47
C GLU A 80 5.28 -1.47 -7.34
N ILE A 81 4.37 -2.40 -7.61
CA ILE A 81 3.96 -3.41 -6.62
C ILE A 81 5.18 -4.24 -6.17
N LEU A 82 5.97 -4.73 -7.12
CA LEU A 82 7.15 -5.54 -6.81
C LEU A 82 8.19 -4.73 -6.03
N ARG A 83 8.43 -3.48 -6.42
CA ARG A 83 9.37 -2.60 -5.71
C ARG A 83 8.94 -2.40 -4.25
N LEU A 84 7.65 -2.13 -4.02
CA LEU A 84 7.13 -1.90 -2.68
C LEU A 84 7.09 -3.18 -1.84
N GLU A 85 6.78 -4.32 -2.44
CA GLU A 85 6.86 -5.62 -1.75
C GLU A 85 8.28 -5.92 -1.28
N ASN A 86 9.27 -5.73 -2.14
CA ASN A 86 10.67 -5.93 -1.79
C ASN A 86 11.12 -4.95 -0.71
N LEU A 87 10.74 -3.69 -0.82
CA LEU A 87 11.03 -2.68 0.20
C LEU A 87 10.44 -3.09 1.56
N GLY A 88 9.19 -3.53 1.57
CA GLY A 88 8.51 -3.93 2.80
C GLY A 88 9.06 -5.21 3.41
N LEU A 89 9.44 -6.19 2.58
CA LEU A 89 9.99 -7.46 3.06
C LEU A 89 11.44 -7.29 3.58
N ASP A 90 12.26 -6.53 2.87
CA ASP A 90 13.68 -6.36 3.21
C ASP A 90 13.87 -5.53 4.48
N GLY A 91 12.98 -4.59 4.76
CA GLY A 91 13.06 -3.71 5.91
C GLY A 91 12.25 -4.14 7.13
N GLN A 92 11.65 -5.35 7.12
CA GLN A 92 10.79 -5.80 8.22
C GLN A 92 11.48 -5.72 9.57
N PRO A 93 10.81 -5.14 10.59
CA PRO A 93 11.30 -5.15 11.95
C PRO A 93 11.47 -6.58 12.49
N GLY A 94 12.52 -6.79 13.26
CA GLY A 94 12.80 -8.05 13.92
C GLY A 94 12.54 -8.00 15.42
N ASN A 95 13.33 -8.80 16.16
CA ASN A 95 13.23 -8.92 17.60
C ASN A 95 13.52 -7.58 18.32
N GLY A 96 12.87 -7.36 19.46
CA GLY A 96 13.13 -6.20 20.33
C GLY A 96 12.51 -4.88 19.88
N VAL A 97 11.55 -4.90 18.94
CA VAL A 97 10.92 -3.71 18.39
C VAL A 97 9.71 -3.28 19.23
N SER A 98 9.62 -1.98 19.54
CA SER A 98 8.51 -1.40 20.28
C SER A 98 7.26 -1.26 19.40
N PRO A 99 6.04 -1.16 20.01
CA PRO A 99 4.83 -0.86 19.24
C PRO A 99 4.92 0.43 18.42
N ALA A 100 5.58 1.46 18.96
CA ALA A 100 5.78 2.73 18.24
C ALA A 100 6.61 2.53 16.98
N ALA A 101 7.63 1.67 17.01
CA ALA A 101 8.44 1.37 15.83
C ALA A 101 7.66 0.57 14.78
N LEU A 102 6.78 -0.33 15.21
CA LEU A 102 5.88 -1.07 14.31
C LEU A 102 4.90 -0.13 13.63
N ASN A 103 4.31 0.80 14.37
CA ASN A 103 3.40 1.81 13.84
C ASN A 103 4.13 2.71 12.82
N ALA A 104 5.35 3.13 13.12
CA ALA A 104 6.16 3.95 12.24
C ALA A 104 6.52 3.22 10.95
N TYR A 105 6.81 1.93 11.02
CA TYR A 105 7.12 1.12 9.84
C TYR A 105 5.89 0.97 8.93
N THR A 106 4.73 0.68 9.50
CA THR A 106 3.46 0.62 8.76
C THR A 106 3.18 1.95 8.06
N GLU A 107 3.34 3.06 8.78
CA GLU A 107 3.17 4.41 8.21
C GLU A 107 4.14 4.68 7.06
N TYR A 108 5.41 4.30 7.23
CA TYR A 108 6.44 4.48 6.21
C TYR A 108 6.08 3.73 4.91
N ILE A 109 5.72 2.45 5.01
CA ILE A 109 5.36 1.67 3.83
C ILE A 109 4.06 2.20 3.18
N TYR A 110 3.09 2.62 4.00
CA TYR A 110 1.88 3.25 3.50
C TYR A 110 2.19 4.53 2.71
N GLN A 111 3.03 5.42 3.24
CA GLN A 111 3.40 6.67 2.56
C GLN A 111 4.18 6.43 1.27
N GLU A 112 5.04 5.41 1.24
CA GLU A 112 5.73 5.01 0.01
C GLU A 112 4.72 4.53 -1.05
N GLY A 113 3.71 3.77 -0.64
CA GLY A 113 2.61 3.34 -1.51
C GLY A 113 1.81 4.53 -2.06
N VAL A 114 1.46 5.48 -1.21
CA VAL A 114 0.74 6.70 -1.61
C VAL A 114 1.54 7.51 -2.62
N ARG A 115 2.83 7.69 -2.37
CA ARG A 115 3.73 8.42 -3.29
C ARG A 115 3.79 7.73 -4.65
N SER A 116 3.97 6.41 -4.67
CA SER A 116 4.05 5.64 -5.91
C SER A 116 2.74 5.71 -6.70
N TRP A 117 1.60 5.53 -6.03
CA TRP A 117 0.30 5.56 -6.71
C TRP A 117 -0.07 6.96 -7.22
N LYS A 118 0.32 8.00 -6.50
CA LYS A 118 0.18 9.39 -7.00
C LYS A 118 1.02 9.61 -8.26
N ALA A 119 2.25 9.12 -8.27
CA ALA A 119 3.12 9.23 -9.44
C ALA A 119 2.55 8.45 -10.65
N LEU A 120 2.00 7.25 -10.42
CA LEU A 120 1.33 6.48 -11.48
C LEU A 120 0.08 7.22 -11.99
N GLU A 121 -0.72 7.79 -11.10
CA GLU A 121 -1.90 8.58 -11.47
C GLU A 121 -1.51 9.74 -12.39
N GLU A 122 -0.51 10.52 -11.99
CA GLU A 122 -0.04 11.67 -12.78
C GLU A 122 0.52 11.23 -14.14
N LYS A 123 1.30 10.15 -14.15
CA LYS A 123 1.87 9.57 -15.38
C LYS A 123 0.79 9.17 -16.38
N TYR A 124 -0.24 8.48 -15.91
CA TYR A 124 -1.28 7.99 -16.81
C TYR A 124 -2.29 9.07 -17.20
N TRP A 125 -2.55 10.05 -16.34
CA TRP A 125 -3.29 11.25 -16.74
C TRP A 125 -2.60 11.97 -17.89
N LEU A 126 -1.28 12.15 -17.78
CA LEU A 126 -0.50 12.78 -18.86
C LEU A 126 -0.59 11.94 -20.14
N GLN A 127 -0.37 10.64 -20.04
CA GLN A 127 -0.40 9.73 -21.18
C GLN A 127 -1.77 9.73 -21.87
N PHE A 128 -2.86 9.65 -21.11
CA PHE A 128 -4.21 9.64 -21.67
C PHE A 128 -4.60 11.00 -22.22
N GLY A 129 -4.16 12.09 -21.61
CA GLY A 129 -4.39 13.44 -22.08
C GLY A 129 -3.69 13.78 -23.39
N LEU A 130 -2.59 13.10 -23.69
CA LEU A 130 -1.87 13.25 -24.96
C LEU A 130 -2.34 12.29 -26.05
N GLY A 131 -3.23 11.37 -25.71
CA GLY A 131 -3.67 10.28 -26.58
C GLY A 131 -2.74 9.08 -26.54
N PHE A 132 -3.29 7.95 -26.88
CA PHE A 132 -2.53 6.69 -26.92
C PHE A 132 -1.79 6.53 -28.24
#